data_15213936d71268c4c39cb120d02f8833
#
_entry.id   15213936d71268c4c39cb120d02f8833
#
_cell.length_a   1.000
_cell.length_b   1.000
_cell.length_c   1.000
_cell.angle_alpha   90.00
_cell.angle_beta   90.00
_cell.angle_gamma   90.00
#
_symmetry.space_group_name_H-M   'P 1'
#
loop_
_entity.id
_entity.type
_entity.pdbx_description
1 polymer ?
#
loop_
_entity_poly.entity_id
_entity_poly.type
_entity_poly.pdbx_seq_one_letter_code
_entity_poly.pdbx_strand_id
1 'polypeptide(L)'
;MADCKKGDTVELVSPLGNGYSIRPEARHLLLLAGGVGIAPLYFLAQAAITRQYSVTLIHGASSKLNLYPEKMPSGIELVMVNEEDMGKKVTDLLPDYTDWADQVFACGPVPMYKAMAQIPELKVKPVQISLEVRMGCGRGVCYGCTIKTRNGLKQVCQDGPVFDLDGILWDELDY
;
A
#
# COMPACT_ATOMS: atom_id res chain seq x y z
N MET A 1 -6.71 -17.48 12.23
CA MET A 1 -6.68 -16.36 13.19
C MET A 1 -8.08 -15.89 13.58
N ALA A 2 -9.07 -15.90 12.68
CA ALA A 2 -10.45 -15.48 13.02
C ALA A 2 -11.08 -16.29 14.18
N ASP A 3 -10.68 -17.54 14.38
CA ASP A 3 -11.20 -18.43 15.42
C ASP A 3 -10.36 -18.42 16.71
N CYS A 4 -9.26 -17.67 16.75
CA CYS A 4 -8.37 -17.60 17.91
C CYS A 4 -9.08 -16.90 19.07
N LYS A 5 -8.94 -17.48 20.28
CA LYS A 5 -9.49 -16.98 21.51
C LYS A 5 -8.36 -16.42 22.41
N LYS A 6 -8.75 -15.64 23.41
CA LYS A 6 -7.79 -15.15 24.40
C LYS A 6 -7.12 -16.33 25.10
N GLY A 7 -5.79 -16.36 25.02
CA GLY A 7 -4.94 -17.44 25.57
C GLY A 7 -4.38 -18.40 24.51
N ASP A 8 -4.86 -18.33 23.27
CA ASP A 8 -4.29 -19.09 22.16
C ASP A 8 -2.90 -18.55 21.78
N THR A 9 -2.02 -19.46 21.34
CA THR A 9 -0.67 -19.11 20.88
C THR A 9 -0.64 -19.08 19.36
N VAL A 10 -0.02 -18.04 18.80
CA VAL A 10 0.23 -17.90 17.36
C VAL A 10 1.74 -17.82 17.12
N GLU A 11 2.25 -18.66 16.24
CA GLU A 11 3.65 -18.60 15.81
C GLU A 11 3.82 -17.54 14.73
N LEU A 12 4.81 -16.65 14.91
CA LEU A 12 5.16 -15.60 13.99
C LEU A 12 6.60 -15.69 13.55
N VAL A 13 6.86 -15.49 12.25
CA VAL A 13 8.22 -15.33 11.71
C VAL A 13 8.42 -13.87 11.37
N SER A 14 9.35 -13.19 12.07
CA SER A 14 9.57 -11.75 11.99
C SER A 14 11.01 -11.41 12.41
N PRO A 15 11.59 -10.27 11.97
CA PRO A 15 11.09 -9.39 10.91
C PRO A 15 11.32 -9.96 9.51
N LEU A 16 10.46 -9.62 8.55
CA LEU A 16 10.59 -10.05 7.16
C LEU A 16 10.48 -8.84 6.22
N GLY A 17 11.33 -8.84 5.18
CA GLY A 17 11.30 -7.86 4.10
C GLY A 17 11.58 -6.42 4.53
N ASN A 18 11.19 -5.47 3.66
CA ASN A 18 11.44 -4.04 3.80
C ASN A 18 10.12 -3.27 3.87
N GLY A 19 10.01 -2.35 4.83
CA GLY A 19 8.84 -1.48 5.00
C GLY A 19 8.91 -0.19 4.18
N TYR A 20 7.87 0.63 4.31
CA TYR A 20 7.84 1.98 3.73
C TYR A 20 8.91 2.88 4.33
N SER A 21 9.46 3.76 3.49
CA SER A 21 10.43 4.77 3.91
C SER A 21 9.97 6.17 3.47
N ILE A 22 9.85 7.08 4.44
CA ILE A 22 9.50 8.47 4.17
C ILE A 22 10.79 9.23 3.84
N ARG A 23 10.80 9.96 2.72
CA ARG A 23 11.92 10.80 2.31
C ARG A 23 12.09 11.97 3.29
N PRO A 24 13.32 12.35 3.65
CA PRO A 24 13.57 13.41 4.64
C PRO A 24 12.99 14.78 4.25
N GLU A 25 12.92 15.06 2.95
CA GLU A 25 12.39 16.31 2.40
C GLU A 25 10.87 16.36 2.31
N ALA A 26 10.19 15.21 2.35
CA ALA A 26 8.73 15.16 2.27
C ALA A 26 8.06 15.82 3.48
N ARG A 27 6.91 16.41 3.28
CA ARG A 27 6.04 16.99 4.32
C ARG A 27 4.59 16.54 4.17
N HIS A 28 4.14 16.33 2.95
CA HIS A 28 2.78 15.96 2.59
C HIS A 28 2.75 14.55 2.03
N LEU A 29 2.10 13.64 2.75
CA LEU A 29 2.06 12.22 2.43
C LEU A 29 0.66 11.82 1.99
N LEU A 30 0.55 11.28 0.77
CA LEU A 30 -0.68 10.72 0.26
C LEU A 30 -0.64 9.19 0.37
N LEU A 31 -1.61 8.62 1.08
CA LEU A 31 -1.73 7.18 1.29
C LEU A 31 -2.97 6.66 0.55
N LEU A 32 -2.80 5.63 -0.28
CA LEU A 32 -3.88 5.00 -1.03
C LEU A 32 -4.08 3.56 -0.56
N ALA A 33 -5.23 3.29 0.02
CA ALA A 33 -5.62 1.97 0.49
C ALA A 33 -6.72 1.36 -0.38
N GLY A 34 -6.45 0.20 -0.97
CA GLY A 34 -7.45 -0.64 -1.64
C GLY A 34 -7.87 -1.80 -0.74
N GLY A 35 -9.12 -1.80 -0.26
CA GLY A 35 -9.63 -2.86 0.63
C GLY A 35 -8.77 -3.10 1.86
N VAL A 36 -8.31 -4.34 2.06
CA VAL A 36 -7.46 -4.74 3.20
C VAL A 36 -6.07 -4.07 3.21
N GLY A 37 -5.67 -3.43 2.10
CA GLY A 37 -4.43 -2.65 2.02
C GLY A 37 -4.36 -1.47 2.98
N ILE A 38 -5.46 -1.15 3.65
CA ILE A 38 -5.48 -0.17 4.75
C ILE A 38 -4.57 -0.58 5.93
N ALA A 39 -4.40 -1.87 6.19
CA ALA A 39 -3.70 -2.37 7.36
C ALA A 39 -2.25 -1.85 7.51
N PRO A 40 -1.34 -2.01 6.51
CA PRO A 40 0.01 -1.46 6.62
C PRO A 40 0.03 0.08 6.56
N LEU A 41 -0.92 0.69 5.84
CA LEU A 41 -1.00 2.15 5.74
C LEU A 41 -1.53 2.81 7.00
N TYR A 42 -2.32 2.11 7.81
CA TYR A 42 -2.73 2.59 9.12
C TYR A 42 -1.52 2.84 10.04
N PHE A 43 -0.59 1.88 10.11
CA PHE A 43 0.63 2.03 10.90
C PHE A 43 1.55 3.12 10.35
N LEU A 44 1.68 3.22 9.01
CA LEU A 44 2.45 4.29 8.38
C LEU A 44 1.86 5.66 8.72
N ALA A 45 0.54 5.82 8.60
CA ALA A 45 -0.17 7.06 8.93
C ALA A 45 0.04 7.46 10.39
N GLN A 46 -0.09 6.51 11.32
CA GLN A 46 0.15 6.75 12.75
C GLN A 46 1.59 7.21 13.03
N ALA A 47 2.58 6.54 12.43
CA ALA A 47 3.98 6.90 12.55
C ALA A 47 4.29 8.27 11.92
N ALA A 48 3.64 8.61 10.80
CA ALA A 48 3.80 9.88 10.11
C ALA A 48 3.24 11.06 10.95
N ILE A 49 2.02 10.92 11.49
CA ILE A 49 1.42 11.95 12.36
C ILE A 49 2.30 12.19 13.59
N THR A 50 2.82 11.14 14.22
CA THR A 50 3.73 11.27 15.37
C THR A 50 4.99 12.08 15.03
N ARG A 51 5.40 12.05 13.75
CA ARG A 51 6.55 12.82 13.23
C ARG A 51 6.14 14.14 12.57
N GLN A 52 4.91 14.59 12.78
CA GLN A 52 4.37 15.87 12.29
C GLN A 52 4.30 16.01 10.76
N TYR A 53 4.16 14.92 10.01
CA TYR A 53 3.81 14.98 8.60
C TYR A 53 2.32 15.27 8.42
N SER A 54 1.98 16.00 7.34
CA SER A 54 0.60 16.13 6.88
C SER A 54 0.22 14.88 6.11
N VAL A 55 -0.89 14.24 6.48
CA VAL A 55 -1.30 12.95 5.91
C VAL A 55 -2.72 13.02 5.41
N THR A 56 -2.90 12.74 4.13
CA THR A 56 -4.21 12.42 3.53
C THR A 56 -4.23 10.95 3.18
N LEU A 57 -5.26 10.24 3.64
CA LEU A 57 -5.46 8.82 3.34
C LEU A 57 -6.75 8.65 2.57
N ILE A 58 -6.65 8.11 1.36
CA ILE A 58 -7.78 7.71 0.53
C ILE A 58 -7.96 6.21 0.69
N HIS A 59 -9.10 5.79 1.24
CA HIS A 59 -9.45 4.39 1.41
C HIS A 59 -10.64 4.02 0.53
N GLY A 60 -10.44 3.04 -0.34
CA GLY A 60 -11.48 2.52 -1.22
C GLY A 60 -11.73 1.04 -1.04
N ALA A 61 -12.98 0.65 -1.23
CA ALA A 61 -13.42 -0.72 -1.21
C ALA A 61 -14.55 -0.95 -2.23
N SER A 62 -14.86 -2.22 -2.53
CA SER A 62 -15.97 -2.57 -3.41
C SER A 62 -17.31 -2.14 -2.82
N SER A 63 -17.49 -2.29 -1.50
CA SER A 63 -18.71 -1.89 -0.79
C SER A 63 -18.39 -1.15 0.50
N LYS A 64 -19.39 -0.43 1.04
CA LYS A 64 -19.28 0.30 2.31
C LYS A 64 -18.93 -0.62 3.48
N LEU A 65 -19.41 -1.86 3.47
CA LEU A 65 -19.13 -2.86 4.53
C LEU A 65 -17.65 -3.26 4.61
N ASN A 66 -16.90 -3.06 3.53
CA ASN A 66 -15.48 -3.38 3.43
C ASN A 66 -14.58 -2.16 3.74
N LEU A 67 -15.16 -1.01 4.09
CA LEU A 67 -14.41 0.17 4.55
C LEU A 67 -14.11 0.01 6.05
N TYR A 68 -12.87 -0.32 6.36
CA TYR A 68 -12.41 -0.59 7.72
C TYR A 68 -10.99 -0.03 7.90
N PRO A 69 -10.60 0.49 9.08
CA PRO A 69 -11.39 0.64 10.30
C PRO A 69 -12.32 1.87 10.26
N GLU A 70 -13.34 1.87 11.12
CA GLU A 70 -14.26 3.00 11.24
C GLU A 70 -13.61 4.28 11.82
N LYS A 71 -12.51 4.11 12.54
CA LYS A 71 -11.77 5.22 13.17
C LYS A 71 -10.30 5.18 12.80
N MET A 72 -9.83 6.32 12.32
CA MET A 72 -8.40 6.58 12.07
C MET A 72 -7.80 7.42 13.20
N PRO A 73 -6.46 7.40 13.36
CA PRO A 73 -5.78 8.33 14.27
C PRO A 73 -6.15 9.77 13.97
N SER A 74 -6.27 10.60 15.02
CA SER A 74 -6.53 12.03 14.85
C SER A 74 -5.38 12.72 14.08
N GLY A 75 -5.74 13.73 13.27
CA GLY A 75 -4.76 14.48 12.47
C GLY A 75 -4.54 13.94 11.06
N ILE A 76 -5.30 12.93 10.63
CA ILE A 76 -5.30 12.43 9.26
C ILE A 76 -6.54 12.95 8.55
N GLU A 77 -6.38 13.48 7.34
CA GLU A 77 -7.48 13.68 6.43
C GLU A 77 -7.89 12.35 5.82
N LEU A 78 -9.07 11.85 6.15
CA LEU A 78 -9.58 10.57 5.66
C LEU A 78 -10.63 10.79 4.58
N VAL A 79 -10.37 10.26 3.39
CA VAL A 79 -11.32 10.21 2.26
C VAL A 79 -11.70 8.77 2.01
N MET A 80 -12.99 8.46 2.07
CA MET A 80 -13.50 7.11 1.81
C MET A 80 -14.33 7.08 0.54
N VAL A 81 -14.08 6.08 -0.30
CA VAL A 81 -14.84 5.84 -1.54
C VAL A 81 -15.23 4.37 -1.64
N ASN A 82 -16.37 4.10 -2.25
CA ASN A 82 -16.77 2.74 -2.60
C ASN A 82 -17.37 2.67 -3.99
N GLU A 83 -17.19 1.53 -4.65
CA GLU A 83 -17.63 1.34 -6.02
C GLU A 83 -19.15 1.16 -6.10
N GLU A 84 -19.75 0.52 -5.08
CA GLU A 84 -21.18 0.20 -5.04
C GLU A 84 -22.09 1.46 -5.02
N ASP A 85 -21.80 2.41 -4.11
CA ASP A 85 -22.63 3.61 -3.94
C ASP A 85 -22.16 4.79 -4.78
N MET A 86 -20.85 4.93 -4.99
CA MET A 86 -20.24 6.12 -5.59
C MET A 86 -19.75 5.89 -7.02
N GLY A 87 -19.62 4.63 -7.46
CA GLY A 87 -19.07 4.27 -8.77
C GLY A 87 -17.61 4.71 -8.96
N LYS A 88 -16.90 5.03 -7.88
CA LYS A 88 -15.54 5.57 -7.90
C LYS A 88 -14.54 4.64 -7.23
N LYS A 89 -13.33 4.59 -7.78
CA LYS A 89 -12.16 3.94 -7.22
C LYS A 89 -11.22 4.96 -6.60
N VAL A 90 -10.31 4.52 -5.73
CA VAL A 90 -9.28 5.39 -5.13
C VAL A 90 -8.43 6.10 -6.19
N THR A 91 -8.18 5.44 -7.32
CA THR A 91 -7.39 5.97 -8.43
C THR A 91 -8.07 7.14 -9.15
N ASP A 92 -9.39 7.23 -9.10
CA ASP A 92 -10.15 8.31 -9.75
C ASP A 92 -10.02 9.65 -9.01
N LEU A 93 -9.63 9.58 -7.73
CA LEU A 93 -9.40 10.77 -6.90
C LEU A 93 -7.94 11.25 -6.93
N LEU A 94 -7.01 10.45 -7.44
CA LEU A 94 -5.59 10.77 -7.43
C LEU A 94 -5.25 12.13 -8.05
N PRO A 95 -5.81 12.53 -9.21
CA PRO A 95 -5.49 13.82 -9.81
C PRO A 95 -5.73 15.01 -8.87
N ASP A 96 -6.74 14.93 -8.00
CA ASP A 96 -7.12 16.00 -7.09
C ASP A 96 -6.11 16.18 -5.92
N TYR A 97 -5.28 15.16 -5.65
CA TYR A 97 -4.37 15.13 -4.49
C TYR A 97 -2.89 15.07 -4.88
N THR A 98 -2.57 14.76 -6.14
CA THR A 98 -1.17 14.56 -6.56
C THR A 98 -0.34 15.82 -6.42
N ASP A 99 -0.86 16.99 -6.77
CA ASP A 99 -0.10 18.25 -6.69
C ASP A 99 0.28 18.61 -5.26
N TRP A 100 -0.59 18.29 -4.31
CA TRP A 100 -0.35 18.54 -2.89
C TRP A 100 0.70 17.60 -2.29
N ALA A 101 0.76 16.35 -2.75
CA ALA A 101 1.60 15.32 -2.16
C ALA A 101 3.07 15.41 -2.56
N ASP A 102 3.99 15.30 -1.61
CA ASP A 102 5.42 15.17 -1.86
C ASP A 102 5.82 13.71 -2.12
N GLN A 103 5.15 12.77 -1.46
CA GLN A 103 5.38 11.33 -1.60
C GLN A 103 4.06 10.56 -1.48
N VAL A 104 3.94 9.50 -2.27
CA VAL A 104 2.76 8.64 -2.32
C VAL A 104 3.10 7.23 -1.84
N PHE A 105 2.20 6.66 -1.04
CA PHE A 105 2.28 5.30 -0.56
C PHE A 105 0.98 4.57 -0.89
N ALA A 106 1.08 3.33 -1.36
CA ALA A 106 -0.12 2.58 -1.68
C ALA A 106 -0.05 1.12 -1.23
N CYS A 107 -1.18 0.59 -0.84
CA CYS A 107 -1.39 -0.84 -0.63
C CYS A 107 -2.79 -1.24 -1.09
N GLY A 108 -2.85 -2.24 -1.96
CA GLY A 108 -4.11 -2.70 -2.55
C GLY A 108 -3.91 -3.74 -3.64
N PRO A 109 -4.94 -4.04 -4.41
CA PRO A 109 -4.88 -5.06 -5.45
C PRO A 109 -4.04 -4.61 -6.67
N VAL A 110 -3.44 -5.57 -7.37
CA VAL A 110 -2.60 -5.33 -8.57
C VAL A 110 -3.27 -4.44 -9.62
N PRO A 111 -4.58 -4.57 -9.93
CA PRO A 111 -5.24 -3.65 -10.86
C PRO A 111 -5.18 -2.17 -10.44
N MET A 112 -5.19 -1.88 -9.13
CA MET A 112 -5.01 -0.52 -8.62
C MET A 112 -3.63 0.03 -8.99
N TYR A 113 -2.57 -0.76 -8.79
CA TYR A 113 -1.21 -0.35 -9.13
C TYR A 113 -1.01 -0.17 -10.64
N LYS A 114 -1.59 -1.09 -11.46
CA LYS A 114 -1.56 -0.95 -12.92
C LYS A 114 -2.21 0.35 -13.38
N ALA A 115 -3.34 0.73 -12.77
CA ALA A 115 -3.99 2.01 -13.04
C ALA A 115 -3.14 3.20 -12.58
N MET A 116 -2.56 3.15 -11.37
CA MET A 116 -1.65 4.18 -10.86
C MET A 116 -0.43 4.40 -11.76
N ALA A 117 0.15 3.33 -12.31
CA ALA A 117 1.31 3.41 -13.20
C ALA A 117 1.03 4.12 -14.54
N GLN A 118 -0.25 4.29 -14.92
CA GLN A 118 -0.66 5.03 -16.10
C GLN A 118 -0.88 6.52 -15.84
N ILE A 119 -0.94 6.95 -14.57
CA ILE A 119 -1.19 8.35 -14.19
C ILE A 119 0.10 9.16 -14.36
N PRO A 120 0.11 10.16 -15.29
CA PRO A 120 1.33 10.91 -15.61
C PRO A 120 1.94 11.64 -14.41
N GLU A 121 1.10 12.18 -13.53
CA GLU A 121 1.48 12.95 -12.34
C GLU A 121 2.27 12.10 -11.35
N LEU A 122 2.02 10.79 -11.29
CA LEU A 122 2.75 9.86 -10.43
C LEU A 122 4.13 9.48 -10.98
N LYS A 123 4.38 9.66 -12.27
CA LYS A 123 5.68 9.33 -12.88
C LYS A 123 6.84 10.24 -12.45
N VAL A 124 6.50 11.43 -11.95
CA VAL A 124 7.47 12.42 -11.49
C VAL A 124 7.56 12.50 -9.96
N LYS A 125 6.80 11.68 -9.26
CA LYS A 125 6.76 11.63 -7.79
C LYS A 125 7.32 10.32 -7.26
N PRO A 126 7.89 10.32 -6.05
CA PRO A 126 8.25 9.08 -5.36
C PRO A 126 6.97 8.35 -4.92
N VAL A 127 6.75 7.16 -5.48
CA VAL A 127 5.59 6.34 -5.15
C VAL A 127 6.08 4.97 -4.67
N GLN A 128 5.78 4.62 -3.43
CA GLN A 128 6.03 3.30 -2.87
C GLN A 128 4.75 2.50 -2.75
N ILE A 129 4.81 1.24 -3.15
CA ILE A 129 3.70 0.30 -3.05
C ILE A 129 4.09 -0.91 -2.21
N SER A 130 3.14 -1.48 -1.48
CA SER A 130 3.34 -2.77 -0.79
C SER A 130 2.67 -3.87 -1.59
N LEU A 131 3.48 -4.70 -2.23
CA LEU A 131 3.00 -5.74 -3.11
C LEU A 131 2.62 -7.00 -2.34
N GLU A 132 1.38 -7.47 -2.53
CA GLU A 132 0.91 -8.73 -2.01
C GLU A 132 1.07 -9.83 -3.07
N VAL A 133 1.79 -10.90 -2.71
CA VAL A 133 1.98 -12.07 -3.55
C VAL A 133 1.89 -13.35 -2.71
N ARG A 134 1.63 -14.48 -3.35
CA ARG A 134 1.67 -15.77 -2.66
C ARG A 134 3.07 -16.08 -2.20
N MET A 135 3.25 -16.29 -0.90
CA MET A 135 4.53 -16.61 -0.28
C MET A 135 4.51 -18.03 0.28
N GLY A 136 5.52 -18.83 -0.07
CA GLY A 136 5.72 -20.16 0.51
C GLY A 136 6.56 -20.08 1.78
N CYS A 137 7.89 -19.84 1.65
CA CYS A 137 8.81 -19.89 2.78
C CYS A 137 8.95 -18.57 3.56
N GLY A 138 8.71 -17.42 2.96
CA GLY A 138 8.95 -16.08 3.54
C GLY A 138 10.44 -15.74 3.78
N ARG A 139 11.36 -16.61 3.43
CA ARG A 139 12.80 -16.53 3.78
C ARG A 139 13.75 -16.51 2.58
N GLY A 140 13.26 -16.26 1.39
CA GLY A 140 14.09 -16.17 0.17
C GLY A 140 14.61 -17.50 -0.37
N VAL A 141 14.17 -18.65 0.16
CA VAL A 141 14.73 -19.96 -0.20
C VAL A 141 13.99 -20.65 -1.35
N CYS A 142 12.65 -20.51 -1.41
CA CYS A 142 11.83 -21.25 -2.37
C CYS A 142 11.62 -20.54 -3.71
N TYR A 143 11.98 -19.26 -3.82
CA TYR A 143 11.78 -18.39 -5.00
C TYR A 143 10.32 -18.24 -5.47
N GLY A 144 9.34 -18.75 -4.72
CA GLY A 144 7.92 -18.74 -5.11
C GLY A 144 7.27 -17.35 -5.15
N CYS A 145 7.88 -16.34 -4.51
CA CYS A 145 7.44 -14.96 -4.53
C CYS A 145 8.27 -14.07 -5.45
N THR A 146 8.97 -14.65 -6.45
CA THR A 146 9.82 -13.90 -7.36
C THR A 146 8.99 -13.14 -8.37
N ILE A 147 9.30 -11.85 -8.54
CA ILE A 147 8.71 -10.96 -9.53
C ILE A 147 9.78 -10.38 -10.44
N LYS A 148 9.37 -9.92 -11.63
CA LYS A 148 10.22 -9.19 -12.54
C LYS A 148 10.14 -7.70 -12.29
N THR A 149 11.31 -7.07 -12.19
CA THR A 149 11.46 -5.63 -12.03
C THR A 149 12.41 -5.07 -13.07
N ARG A 150 12.47 -3.75 -13.22
CA ARG A 150 13.45 -3.09 -14.11
C ARG A 150 14.90 -3.39 -13.71
N ASN A 151 15.12 -3.75 -12.44
CA ASN A 151 16.42 -4.10 -11.88
C ASN A 151 16.64 -5.61 -11.76
N GLY A 152 15.96 -6.41 -12.59
CA GLY A 152 16.05 -7.87 -12.60
C GLY A 152 15.01 -8.55 -11.69
N LEU A 153 15.26 -9.82 -11.39
CA LEU A 153 14.38 -10.62 -10.55
C LEU A 153 14.52 -10.21 -9.08
N LYS A 154 13.41 -10.06 -8.39
CA LYS A 154 13.33 -9.71 -6.98
C LYS A 154 12.42 -10.66 -6.23
N GLN A 155 12.79 -11.02 -5.02
CA GLN A 155 11.96 -11.83 -4.14
C GLN A 155 11.17 -10.93 -3.20
N VAL A 156 9.84 -10.94 -3.30
CA VAL A 156 8.98 -10.05 -2.51
C VAL A 156 9.18 -10.22 -1.00
N CYS A 157 9.47 -11.43 -0.54
CA CYS A 157 9.71 -11.69 0.89
C CYS A 157 11.08 -11.18 1.41
N GLN A 158 12.04 -10.86 0.53
CA GLN A 158 13.38 -10.39 0.91
C GLN A 158 13.62 -8.96 0.46
N ASP A 159 13.36 -8.67 -0.83
CA ASP A 159 13.60 -7.36 -1.44
C ASP A 159 12.42 -6.41 -1.23
N GLY A 160 11.21 -6.93 -0.99
CA GLY A 160 9.97 -6.22 -0.70
C GLY A 160 9.48 -6.44 0.73
N PRO A 161 8.18 -6.37 1.01
CA PRO A 161 7.07 -6.20 0.06
C PRO A 161 6.95 -4.80 -0.53
N VAL A 162 7.69 -3.80 -0.02
CA VAL A 162 7.64 -2.43 -0.51
C VAL A 162 8.62 -2.24 -1.66
N PHE A 163 8.09 -1.72 -2.77
CA PHE A 163 8.84 -1.39 -3.99
C PHE A 163 8.41 -0.02 -4.51
N ASP A 164 9.26 0.60 -5.33
CA ASP A 164 8.87 1.76 -6.11
C ASP A 164 7.93 1.34 -7.25
N LEU A 165 6.85 2.10 -7.47
CA LEU A 165 5.80 1.80 -8.44
C LEU A 165 6.36 1.63 -9.87
N ASP A 166 7.30 2.48 -10.24
CA ASP A 166 7.94 2.48 -11.56
C ASP A 166 9.00 1.38 -11.72
N GLY A 167 9.43 0.76 -10.61
CA GLY A 167 10.37 -0.35 -10.60
C GLY A 167 9.77 -1.68 -11.08
N ILE A 168 8.46 -1.83 -11.07
CA ILE A 168 7.77 -3.10 -11.39
C ILE A 168 7.47 -3.19 -12.89
N LEU A 169 7.67 -4.38 -13.48
CA LEU A 169 7.23 -4.69 -14.85
C LEU A 169 5.79 -5.21 -14.81
N TRP A 170 4.83 -4.28 -14.81
CA TRP A 170 3.40 -4.57 -14.58
C TRP A 170 2.77 -5.51 -15.60
N ASP A 171 3.26 -5.52 -16.84
CA ASP A 171 2.75 -6.40 -17.91
C ASP A 171 3.23 -7.84 -17.76
N GLU A 172 4.27 -8.05 -16.95
CA GLU A 172 4.86 -9.36 -16.68
C GLU A 172 4.47 -9.92 -15.29
N LEU A 173 3.57 -9.23 -14.59
CA LEU A 173 3.07 -9.64 -13.28
C LEU A 173 1.75 -10.42 -13.47
N ASP A 174 1.84 -11.75 -13.47
CA ASP A 174 0.71 -12.67 -13.56
C ASP A 174 0.24 -13.08 -12.16
N TYR A 175 -0.73 -12.34 -11.57
CA TYR A 175 -1.41 -12.68 -10.31
C TYR A 175 -2.90 -12.31 -10.37
#